data_d88e64f7419c6424e58e8da39f7eed5f
#
_entry.id   d88e64f7419c6424e58e8da39f7eed5f
#
_cell.length_a   1.000
_cell.length_b   1.000
_cell.length_c   1.000
_cell.angle_alpha   90.00
_cell.angle_beta   90.00
_cell.angle_gamma   90.00
#
_symmetry.space_group_name_H-M   'P 1'
#
loop_
_entity.id
_entity.type
_entity.pdbx_description
1 polymer ?
#
loop_
_entity_poly.entity_id
_entity_poly.type
_entity_poly.pdbx_seq_one_letter_code
_entity_poly.pdbx_strand_id
1 'polypeptide(L)'
;MIKKWGDKLTISFTPLHGAGGDLGSKALKEAGFNKILTVKEQFKPDGPFPTVKYPNPEFHEVFKISESYGADVELAVDPDSDRMGVGYRTKDGSYNYLTGNQIAALMVNYILTAQQK
;
A
#
# COMPACT_ATOMS: atom_id res chain seq x y z
N MET A 1 9.69 -1.29 -16.14
CA MET A 1 8.27 -1.31 -15.74
C MET A 1 7.86 -0.04 -14.99
N ILE A 2 8.54 0.35 -13.92
CA ILE A 2 8.20 1.55 -13.12
C ILE A 2 8.23 2.82 -13.97
N LYS A 3 9.21 3.00 -14.84
CA LYS A 3 9.28 4.15 -15.77
C LYS A 3 8.03 4.32 -16.64
N LYS A 4 7.33 3.22 -16.94
CA LYS A 4 6.09 3.24 -17.75
C LYS A 4 4.88 3.65 -16.92
N TRP A 5 4.82 3.29 -15.65
CA TRP A 5 3.62 3.40 -14.81
C TRP A 5 3.75 4.43 -13.68
N GLY A 6 4.99 4.85 -13.35
CA GLY A 6 5.25 5.74 -12.21
C GLY A 6 4.47 7.06 -12.23
N ASP A 7 4.22 7.61 -13.41
CA ASP A 7 3.44 8.85 -13.58
C ASP A 7 1.94 8.61 -13.79
N LYS A 8 1.55 7.36 -14.03
CA LYS A 8 0.16 7.01 -14.37
C LYS A 8 -0.61 6.49 -13.16
N LEU A 9 0.03 5.68 -12.34
CA LEU A 9 -0.61 5.08 -11.17
C LEU A 9 -0.64 6.04 -10.00
N THR A 10 -1.82 6.17 -9.41
CA THR A 10 -2.01 6.85 -8.12
C THR A 10 -2.03 5.79 -7.02
N ILE A 11 -1.14 5.95 -6.04
CA ILE A 11 -0.99 5.01 -4.92
C ILE A 11 -1.42 5.71 -3.64
N SER A 12 -2.36 5.15 -2.91
CA SER A 12 -2.58 5.52 -1.52
C SER A 12 -1.71 4.67 -0.61
N PHE A 13 -1.13 5.28 0.40
CA PHE A 13 -0.24 4.61 1.34
C PHE A 13 -0.61 4.93 2.78
N THR A 14 -0.72 3.90 3.61
CA THR A 14 -0.95 4.04 5.05
C THR A 14 0.02 3.19 5.87
N PRO A 15 0.68 3.79 6.87
CA PRO A 15 1.47 3.07 7.87
C PRO A 15 0.64 2.56 9.05
N LEU A 16 -0.69 2.66 9.02
CA LEU A 16 -1.61 2.25 10.09
C LEU A 16 -1.21 2.75 11.49
N HIS A 17 -0.89 4.04 11.60
CA HIS A 17 -0.38 4.68 12.83
C HIS A 17 0.96 4.12 13.34
N GLY A 18 1.73 3.45 12.47
CA GLY A 18 3.02 2.87 12.80
C GLY A 18 4.21 3.75 12.40
N ALA A 19 5.41 3.19 12.48
CA ALA A 19 6.66 3.91 12.28
C ALA A 19 7.07 4.08 10.80
N GLY A 20 6.43 3.34 9.87
CA GLY A 20 6.87 3.23 8.47
C GLY A 20 6.44 4.37 7.54
N GLY A 21 5.77 5.42 8.03
CA GLY A 21 5.18 6.45 7.17
C GLY A 21 6.16 7.20 6.28
N ASP A 22 7.15 7.83 6.89
CA ASP A 22 8.14 8.64 6.15
C ASP A 22 9.02 7.78 5.25
N LEU A 23 9.51 6.66 5.77
CA LEU A 23 10.37 5.75 5.02
C LEU A 23 9.64 5.10 3.86
N GLY A 24 8.41 4.62 4.07
CA GLY A 24 7.60 4.02 3.02
C GLY A 24 7.26 5.00 1.90
N SER A 25 6.84 6.22 2.27
CA SER A 25 6.57 7.28 1.29
C SER A 25 7.81 7.64 0.47
N LYS A 26 8.97 7.75 1.13
CA LYS A 26 10.24 8.03 0.48
C LYS A 26 10.63 6.89 -0.48
N ALA A 27 10.52 5.65 -0.03
CA ALA A 27 10.85 4.48 -0.84
C ALA A 27 10.00 4.42 -2.13
N LEU A 28 8.70 4.68 -2.04
CA LEU A 28 7.83 4.73 -3.22
C LEU A 28 8.23 5.85 -4.19
N LYS A 29 8.59 7.02 -3.70
CA LYS A 29 9.06 8.13 -4.53
C LYS A 29 10.39 7.80 -5.21
N GLU A 30 11.34 7.27 -4.48
CA GLU A 30 12.65 6.87 -5.03
C GLU A 30 12.53 5.71 -6.02
N ALA A 31 11.54 4.84 -5.86
CA ALA A 31 11.21 3.81 -6.84
C ALA A 31 10.65 4.37 -8.16
N GLY A 32 10.21 5.63 -8.17
CA GLY A 32 9.74 6.30 -9.39
C GLY A 32 8.23 6.52 -9.48
N PHE A 33 7.49 6.34 -8.37
CA PHE A 33 6.06 6.69 -8.32
C PHE A 33 5.88 8.13 -7.88
N ASN A 34 5.23 8.93 -8.73
CA ASN A 34 5.10 10.38 -8.50
C ASN A 34 3.74 10.79 -7.91
N LYS A 35 2.74 9.92 -7.98
CA LYS A 35 1.39 10.18 -7.45
C LYS A 35 1.12 9.33 -6.21
N ILE A 36 1.65 9.76 -5.07
CA ILE A 36 1.51 9.08 -3.79
C ILE A 36 0.63 9.92 -2.87
N LEU A 37 -0.48 9.34 -2.42
CA LEU A 37 -1.43 9.92 -1.49
C LEU A 37 -1.25 9.22 -0.13
N THR A 38 -0.69 9.93 0.83
CA THR A 38 -0.60 9.41 2.20
C THR A 38 -1.95 9.54 2.90
N VAL A 39 -2.40 8.48 3.54
CA VAL A 39 -3.66 8.50 4.32
C VAL A 39 -3.41 9.28 5.60
N LYS A 40 -3.74 10.56 5.60
CA LYS A 40 -3.40 11.53 6.65
C LYS A 40 -3.90 11.12 8.03
N GLU A 41 -5.09 10.54 8.08
CA GLU A 41 -5.75 10.09 9.31
C GLU A 41 -4.99 8.95 10.01
N GLN A 42 -4.16 8.23 9.27
CA GLN A 42 -3.41 7.05 9.73
C GLN A 42 -1.89 7.21 9.66
N PHE A 43 -1.42 8.38 9.25
CA PHE A 43 0.01 8.58 8.93
C PHE A 43 0.89 8.77 10.16
N LYS A 44 0.39 9.47 11.17
CA LYS A 44 1.17 9.72 12.40
C LYS A 44 1.17 8.48 13.30
N PRO A 45 2.32 8.12 13.87
CA PRO A 45 2.39 7.09 14.91
C PRO A 45 1.44 7.43 16.06
N ASP A 46 0.56 6.47 16.40
CA ASP A 46 -0.40 6.63 17.47
C ASP A 46 -0.69 5.27 18.13
N GLY A 47 -0.19 5.06 19.32
CA GLY A 47 -0.31 3.80 20.05
C GLY A 47 -1.73 3.27 20.23
N PRO A 48 -2.75 4.11 20.51
CA PRO A 48 -4.14 3.69 20.57
C PRO A 48 -4.78 3.25 19.25
N PHE A 49 -4.14 3.50 18.10
CA PHE A 49 -4.66 3.16 16.76
C PHE A 49 -6.11 3.64 16.54
N PRO A 50 -6.39 4.96 16.59
CA PRO A 50 -7.75 5.50 16.71
C PRO A 50 -8.66 5.21 15.52
N THR A 51 -8.11 4.92 14.34
CA THR A 51 -8.91 4.68 13.13
C THR A 51 -9.12 3.19 12.82
N VAL A 52 -8.41 2.29 13.51
CA VAL A 52 -8.46 0.84 13.23
C VAL A 52 -8.47 0.05 14.54
N LYS A 53 -9.37 -0.92 14.63
CA LYS A 53 -9.44 -1.80 15.80
C LYS A 53 -8.23 -2.74 15.88
N TYR A 54 -7.80 -3.24 14.73
CA TYR A 54 -6.65 -4.12 14.60
C TYR A 54 -5.77 -3.60 13.46
N PRO A 55 -4.57 -3.08 13.73
CA PRO A 55 -3.67 -2.53 12.69
C PRO A 55 -2.94 -3.66 11.95
N ASN A 56 -3.71 -4.55 11.31
CA ASN A 56 -3.21 -5.65 10.52
C ASN A 56 -3.63 -5.43 9.06
N PRO A 57 -2.67 -5.29 8.12
CA PRO A 57 -2.96 -5.02 6.71
C PRO A 57 -3.68 -6.17 5.98
N GLU A 58 -3.81 -7.33 6.60
CA GLU A 58 -4.61 -8.43 6.06
C GLU A 58 -6.13 -8.20 6.24
N PHE A 59 -6.54 -7.30 7.14
CA PHE A 59 -7.95 -6.97 7.33
C PHE A 59 -8.38 -5.84 6.40
N HIS A 60 -9.39 -6.09 5.58
CA HIS A 60 -9.90 -5.12 4.61
C HIS A 60 -10.40 -3.82 5.25
N GLU A 61 -10.81 -3.86 6.51
CA GLU A 61 -11.27 -2.68 7.24
C GLU A 61 -10.23 -1.56 7.33
N VAL A 62 -8.93 -1.89 7.25
CA VAL A 62 -7.86 -0.89 7.30
C VAL A 62 -7.86 0.01 6.08
N PHE A 63 -8.42 -0.45 4.97
CA PHE A 63 -8.49 0.29 3.72
C PHE A 63 -9.71 1.21 3.58
N LYS A 64 -10.68 1.15 4.48
CA LYS A 64 -11.91 1.95 4.36
C LYS A 64 -11.67 3.46 4.22
N ILE A 65 -10.71 3.99 4.94
CA ILE A 65 -10.36 5.41 4.82
C ILE A 65 -9.62 5.65 3.50
N SER A 66 -8.68 4.78 3.17
CA SER A 66 -7.85 4.88 1.96
C SER A 66 -8.69 4.80 0.67
N GLU A 67 -9.77 4.01 0.64
CA GLU A 67 -10.69 3.94 -0.50
C GLU A 67 -11.26 5.31 -0.89
N SER A 68 -11.48 6.20 0.10
CA SER A 68 -11.99 7.56 -0.15
C SER A 68 -11.03 8.44 -0.96
N TYR A 69 -9.75 8.10 -1.01
CA TYR A 69 -8.75 8.80 -1.80
C TYR A 69 -8.82 8.47 -3.30
N GLY A 70 -9.52 7.40 -3.68
CA GLY A 70 -9.74 7.04 -5.08
C GLY A 70 -8.50 6.61 -5.84
N ALA A 71 -7.49 6.07 -5.15
CA ALA A 71 -6.25 5.62 -5.75
C ALA A 71 -6.44 4.37 -6.61
N ASP A 72 -5.52 4.13 -7.54
CA ASP A 72 -5.53 2.92 -8.37
C ASP A 72 -5.03 1.70 -7.58
N VAL A 73 -4.08 1.93 -6.69
CA VAL A 73 -3.49 0.92 -5.81
C VAL A 73 -3.46 1.46 -4.39
N GLU A 74 -3.77 0.61 -3.44
CA GLU A 74 -3.71 0.90 -2.02
C GLU A 74 -2.64 0.02 -1.37
N LEU A 75 -1.77 0.64 -0.59
CA LEU A 75 -0.72 -0.04 0.18
C LEU A 75 -0.89 0.28 1.66
N ALA A 76 -0.91 -0.75 2.48
CA ALA A 76 -0.89 -0.63 3.93
C ALA A 76 0.27 -1.44 4.49
N VAL A 77 0.97 -0.89 5.47
CA VAL A 77 1.94 -1.64 6.28
C VAL A 77 1.49 -1.60 7.73
N ASP A 78 1.79 -2.67 8.47
CA ASP A 78 1.49 -2.70 9.90
C ASP A 78 2.44 -1.80 10.71
N PRO A 79 2.21 -1.60 12.02
CA PRO A 79 2.95 -0.60 12.78
C PRO A 79 4.47 -0.78 12.83
N ASP A 80 4.97 -2.01 12.78
CA ASP A 80 6.40 -2.32 12.71
C ASP A 80 6.90 -2.57 11.27
N SER A 81 5.99 -2.46 10.28
CA SER A 81 6.27 -2.50 8.84
C SER A 81 6.88 -3.82 8.34
N ASP A 82 6.63 -4.93 9.01
CA ASP A 82 7.07 -6.26 8.56
C ASP A 82 6.03 -7.00 7.72
N ARG A 83 4.77 -6.51 7.68
CA ARG A 83 3.68 -7.04 6.85
C ARG A 83 3.10 -5.95 5.98
N MET A 84 2.59 -6.36 4.82
CA MET A 84 2.00 -5.45 3.84
C MET A 84 0.67 -5.99 3.32
N GLY A 85 -0.31 -5.11 3.20
CA GLY A 85 -1.55 -5.35 2.50
C GLY A 85 -1.60 -4.55 1.19
N VAL A 86 -2.23 -5.12 0.18
CA VAL A 86 -2.40 -4.49 -1.13
C VAL A 86 -3.84 -4.57 -1.57
N GLY A 87 -4.42 -3.42 -1.92
CA GLY A 87 -5.68 -3.31 -2.61
C GLY A 87 -5.49 -2.71 -4.01
N TYR A 88 -6.42 -2.95 -4.90
CA TYR A 88 -6.41 -2.34 -6.23
C TYR A 88 -7.83 -2.04 -6.71
N ARG A 89 -7.97 -0.94 -7.45
CA ARG A 89 -9.24 -0.52 -8.00
C ARG A 89 -9.56 -1.30 -9.28
N THR A 90 -10.76 -1.85 -9.34
CA THR A 90 -11.27 -2.53 -10.53
C THR A 90 -11.86 -1.54 -11.54
N LYS A 91 -12.19 -2.02 -12.73
CA LYS A 91 -12.76 -1.17 -13.80
C LYS A 91 -14.10 -0.55 -13.43
N ASP A 92 -14.87 -1.20 -12.56
CA ASP A 92 -16.15 -0.69 -12.08
C ASP A 92 -16.05 0.31 -10.92
N GLY A 93 -14.82 0.59 -10.46
CA GLY A 93 -14.54 1.52 -9.37
C GLY A 93 -14.52 0.89 -7.98
N SER A 94 -14.83 -0.39 -7.83
CA SER A 94 -14.70 -1.11 -6.57
C SER A 94 -13.24 -1.50 -6.29
N TYR A 95 -12.97 -1.95 -5.08
CA TYR A 95 -11.62 -2.41 -4.68
C TYR A 95 -11.62 -3.90 -4.40
N ASN A 96 -10.56 -4.56 -4.84
CA ASN A 96 -10.23 -5.92 -4.47
C ASN A 96 -8.91 -5.93 -3.69
N TYR A 97 -8.76 -6.91 -2.82
CA TYR A 97 -7.61 -7.03 -1.93
C TYR A 97 -6.89 -8.36 -2.17
N LEU A 98 -5.57 -8.29 -2.19
CA LEU A 98 -4.73 -9.48 -2.35
C LEU A 98 -4.50 -10.14 -1.00
N THR A 99 -4.53 -11.47 -1.00
CA THR A 99 -4.07 -12.26 0.16
C THR A 99 -2.55 -12.22 0.26
N GLY A 100 -1.99 -12.48 1.44
CA GLY A 100 -0.54 -12.58 1.62
C GLY A 100 0.11 -13.56 0.66
N ASN A 101 -0.53 -14.72 0.40
CA ASN A 101 -0.03 -15.71 -0.56
C ASN A 101 -0.01 -15.18 -2.00
N GLN A 102 -1.03 -14.42 -2.40
CA GLN A 102 -1.09 -13.79 -3.72
C GLN A 102 0.02 -12.74 -3.88
N ILE A 103 0.23 -11.91 -2.86
CA ILE A 103 1.31 -10.91 -2.84
C ILE A 103 2.66 -11.60 -2.97
N ALA A 104 2.92 -12.65 -2.18
CA ALA A 104 4.15 -13.42 -2.23
C ALA A 104 4.39 -14.03 -3.62
N ALA A 105 3.38 -14.64 -4.22
CA ALA A 105 3.47 -15.21 -5.56
C ALA A 105 3.82 -14.17 -6.63
N LEU A 106 3.19 -12.99 -6.57
CA LEU A 106 3.48 -11.89 -7.49
C LEU A 106 4.90 -11.36 -7.32
N MET A 107 5.37 -11.20 -6.09
CA MET A 107 6.73 -10.74 -5.80
C MET A 107 7.78 -11.72 -6.29
N VAL A 108 7.61 -13.01 -6.00
CA VAL A 108 8.53 -14.07 -6.47
C VAL A 108 8.59 -14.09 -8.00
N ASN A 109 7.43 -14.06 -8.65
CA ASN A 109 7.37 -14.04 -10.12
C ASN A 109 8.09 -12.82 -10.70
N TYR A 110 7.88 -11.63 -10.12
CA TYR A 110 8.54 -10.42 -10.58
C TYR A 110 10.07 -10.50 -10.43
N ILE A 111 10.54 -10.92 -9.26
CA ILE A 111 11.99 -11.03 -8.97
C ILE A 111 12.67 -12.01 -9.93
N LEU A 112 12.10 -13.21 -10.08
CA LEU A 112 12.65 -14.24 -10.96
C LEU A 112 12.66 -13.79 -12.43
N THR A 113 11.59 -13.15 -12.89
CA THR A 113 11.51 -12.63 -14.25
C THR A 113 12.52 -11.50 -14.48
N ALA A 114 12.72 -10.63 -13.52
CA ALA A 114 13.68 -9.53 -13.60
C ALA A 114 15.14 -10.02 -13.63
N GLN A 115 15.43 -11.10 -12.90
CA GLN A 115 16.78 -11.70 -12.88
C GLN A 115 17.15 -12.42 -14.18
N GLN A 116 16.17 -12.83 -14.98
CA GLN A 116 16.40 -13.47 -16.28
C GLN A 116 16.77 -12.49 -17.41
N LYS A 117 16.66 -11.22 -17.14
CA LYS A 117 17.02 -10.15 -18.08
C LYS A 117 18.42 -9.60 -17.79
#